data_fff6345e431f8842ae6a98f3e124d581
#
_entry.id   fff6345e431f8842ae6a98f3e124d581
#
_cell.length_a   1.000
_cell.length_b   1.000
_cell.length_c   1.000
_cell.angle_alpha   90.00
_cell.angle_beta   90.00
_cell.angle_gamma   90.00
#
_symmetry.space_group_name_H-M   'P 1'
#
loop_
_entity.id
_entity.type
_entity.pdbx_description
1 polymer ?
#
loop_
_entity_poly.entity_id
_entity_poly.type
_entity_poly.pdbx_seq_one_letter_code
_entity_poly.pdbx_strand_id
1 'polypeptide(L)'
;MFNQAVRRFDRDRLPYPIRVLPLGPTETPPTAEEYERVREAAAQRLAAISDENLHRALRTLLEPRVRVEVHGAYDRGFERVVRIHAGITGQSATLAVQAPGSTKEYGGDIHLQTCAPHELAARVVACLPPCAPGRFATTVRGARSDIGQIEYSRHPGRISRIEQINQVLRRPRSGVGEIGVFAGPAVDSRPTGNPHGFHWMDLLPQDGRYLLIKHSSEEFTLAPGSPDETVRRLQHAIGAVHRAPSPQQFVPRETPQLRRELPAQASARRVLSQEEIDADDAYFQERNQRGWLA
;
A
#
# COMPACT_ATOMS: atom_id res chain seq x y z
N MET A 1 17.10 0.20 11.98
CA MET A 1 16.83 -1.20 12.38
C MET A 1 16.10 -2.01 11.31
N PHE A 2 14.88 -1.64 10.89
CA PHE A 2 14.08 -2.43 9.94
C PHE A 2 14.79 -2.66 8.59
N ASN A 3 15.47 -1.67 8.05
CA ASN A 3 16.27 -1.83 6.83
C ASN A 3 17.37 -2.89 6.99
N GLN A 4 18.01 -2.99 8.16
CA GLN A 4 18.98 -4.04 8.44
C GLN A 4 18.33 -5.42 8.57
N ALA A 5 17.11 -5.48 9.11
CA ALA A 5 16.35 -6.73 9.18
C ALA A 5 16.00 -7.25 7.77
N VAL A 6 15.56 -6.37 6.87
CA VAL A 6 15.23 -6.70 5.46
C VAL A 6 16.47 -7.20 4.70
N ARG A 7 17.64 -6.58 4.92
CA ARG A 7 18.91 -7.00 4.30
C ARG A 7 19.36 -8.39 4.70
N ARG A 8 18.98 -8.90 5.88
CA ARG A 8 19.26 -10.29 6.28
C ARG A 8 18.51 -11.34 5.45
N PHE A 9 17.50 -10.90 4.68
CA PHE A 9 16.76 -11.72 3.72
C PHE A 9 17.19 -11.44 2.28
N ASP A 10 18.43 -10.98 2.07
CA ASP A 10 19.03 -10.68 0.77
C ASP A 10 18.21 -9.67 -0.06
N ARG A 11 17.53 -8.75 0.64
CA ARG A 11 16.75 -7.68 0.02
C ARG A 11 17.41 -6.33 0.25
N ASP A 12 17.61 -5.60 -0.81
CA ASP A 12 18.20 -4.26 -0.80
C ASP A 12 17.15 -3.15 -0.64
N ARG A 13 15.86 -3.47 -0.82
CA ARG A 13 14.75 -2.53 -0.76
C ARG A 13 13.70 -2.94 0.26
N LEU A 14 13.05 -1.92 0.82
CA LEU A 14 11.93 -2.11 1.73
C LEU A 14 10.67 -2.53 0.95
N PRO A 15 9.79 -3.34 1.55
CA PRO A 15 8.52 -3.66 0.93
C PRO A 15 7.62 -2.42 0.88
N TYR A 16 6.99 -2.18 -0.27
CA TYR A 16 6.00 -1.10 -0.41
C TYR A 16 4.84 -1.30 0.58
N PRO A 17 4.32 -0.26 1.23
CA PRO A 17 4.66 1.17 1.10
C PRO A 17 5.58 1.70 2.20
N ILE A 18 6.34 0.84 2.85
CA ILE A 18 7.23 1.22 3.97
C ILE A 18 8.38 2.10 3.46
N ARG A 19 8.59 3.27 4.08
CA ARG A 19 9.65 4.21 3.75
C ARG A 19 10.39 4.68 5.00
N VAL A 20 11.69 4.54 5.01
CA VAL A 20 12.55 4.91 6.14
C VAL A 20 13.65 5.83 5.64
N LEU A 21 13.80 6.97 6.29
CA LEU A 21 14.96 7.83 6.13
C LEU A 21 16.09 7.32 7.06
N PRO A 22 17.24 6.93 6.53
CA PRO A 22 18.28 6.29 7.33
C PRO A 22 18.82 7.14 8.49
N LEU A 23 18.90 8.45 8.32
CA LEU A 23 19.51 9.38 9.27
C LEU A 23 18.54 10.47 9.76
N GLY A 24 17.28 10.43 9.35
CA GLY A 24 16.32 11.49 9.63
C GLY A 24 16.55 12.74 8.75
N PRO A 25 15.65 13.72 8.81
CA PRO A 25 15.81 14.97 8.10
C PRO A 25 17.00 15.76 8.69
N THR A 26 18.03 15.96 7.90
CA THR A 26 19.18 16.80 8.23
C THR A 26 19.35 17.87 7.18
N GLU A 27 19.73 19.07 7.59
CA GLU A 27 20.01 20.19 6.66
C GLU A 27 21.25 19.90 5.79
N THR A 28 22.16 19.05 6.28
CA THR A 28 23.38 18.66 5.58
C THR A 28 23.33 17.17 5.26
N PRO A 29 23.63 16.76 4.04
CA PRO A 29 23.74 15.34 3.70
C PRO A 29 24.75 14.65 4.62
N PRO A 30 24.42 13.46 5.15
CA PRO A 30 25.31 12.72 6.03
C PRO A 30 26.56 12.27 5.28
N THR A 31 27.70 12.29 5.97
CA THR A 31 28.95 11.72 5.47
C THR A 31 28.83 10.19 5.37
N ALA A 32 29.64 9.57 4.49
CA ALA A 32 29.71 8.11 4.39
C ALA A 32 30.01 7.45 5.75
N GLU A 33 30.86 8.07 6.56
CA GLU A 33 31.24 7.58 7.88
C GLU A 33 30.08 7.65 8.89
N GLU A 34 29.30 8.72 8.87
CA GLU A 34 28.08 8.85 9.69
C GLU A 34 27.04 7.81 9.30
N TYR A 35 26.88 7.59 8.00
CA TYR A 35 25.98 6.55 7.49
C TYR A 35 26.39 5.17 7.97
N GLU A 36 27.67 4.81 7.90
CA GLU A 36 28.17 3.52 8.39
C GLU A 36 28.01 3.37 9.90
N ARG A 37 28.30 4.40 10.69
CA ARG A 37 28.07 4.36 12.13
C ARG A 37 26.62 4.08 12.50
N VAL A 38 25.67 4.76 11.85
CA VAL A 38 24.24 4.52 12.05
C VAL A 38 23.83 3.12 11.62
N ARG A 39 24.39 2.64 10.51
CA ARG A 39 24.14 1.30 10.01
C ARG A 39 24.62 0.22 10.99
N GLU A 40 25.83 0.39 11.52
CA GLU A 40 26.43 -0.50 12.51
C GLU A 40 25.62 -0.52 13.82
N ALA A 41 25.30 0.64 14.35
CA ALA A 41 24.46 0.75 15.55
C ALA A 41 23.08 0.11 15.35
N ALA A 42 22.48 0.26 14.18
CA ALA A 42 21.22 -0.39 13.85
C ALA A 42 21.35 -1.94 13.75
N ALA A 43 22.47 -2.44 13.23
CA ALA A 43 22.75 -3.87 13.16
C ALA A 43 22.97 -4.47 14.56
N GLN A 44 23.69 -3.79 15.44
CA GLN A 44 23.90 -4.20 16.83
C GLN A 44 22.59 -4.26 17.61
N ARG A 45 21.73 -3.21 17.49
CA ARG A 45 20.40 -3.19 18.13
C ARG A 45 19.50 -4.33 17.60
N LEU A 46 19.55 -4.61 16.30
CA LEU A 46 18.80 -5.72 15.72
C LEU A 46 19.30 -7.05 16.26
N ALA A 47 20.63 -7.23 16.39
CA ALA A 47 21.21 -8.46 16.93
C ALA A 47 20.77 -8.72 18.38
N ALA A 48 20.68 -7.66 19.19
CA ALA A 48 20.26 -7.75 20.59
C ALA A 48 18.79 -8.18 20.78
N ILE A 49 17.90 -7.91 19.82
CA ILE A 49 16.47 -8.28 19.88
C ILE A 49 16.10 -9.44 18.96
N SER A 50 17.07 -9.96 18.20
CA SER A 50 16.81 -11.04 17.24
C SER A 50 16.56 -12.36 17.97
N ASP A 51 15.36 -12.89 17.78
CA ASP A 51 14.94 -14.22 18.22
C ASP A 51 14.25 -14.96 17.07
N GLU A 52 13.89 -16.22 17.33
CA GLU A 52 13.18 -17.05 16.36
C GLU A 52 11.80 -16.48 15.97
N ASN A 53 11.11 -15.80 16.88
CA ASN A 53 9.80 -15.21 16.62
C ASN A 53 9.92 -14.02 15.66
N LEU A 54 10.90 -13.14 15.90
CA LEU A 54 11.19 -12.02 15.01
C LEU A 54 11.61 -12.51 13.62
N HIS A 55 12.47 -13.54 13.56
CA HIS A 55 12.89 -14.13 12.29
C HIS A 55 11.70 -14.68 11.50
N ARG A 56 10.81 -15.43 12.16
CA ARG A 56 9.59 -15.99 11.55
C ARG A 56 8.63 -14.88 11.09
N ALA A 57 8.46 -13.83 11.90
CA ALA A 57 7.63 -12.71 11.56
C ALA A 57 8.15 -11.98 10.31
N LEU A 58 9.46 -11.71 10.25
CA LEU A 58 10.09 -11.08 9.09
C LEU A 58 10.00 -11.96 7.84
N ARG A 59 10.23 -13.27 7.97
CA ARG A 59 10.09 -14.20 6.86
C ARG A 59 8.67 -14.20 6.31
N THR A 60 7.66 -14.27 7.19
CA THR A 60 6.24 -14.19 6.78
C THR A 60 5.94 -12.88 6.06
N LEU A 61 6.53 -11.77 6.49
CA LEU A 61 6.34 -10.45 5.90
C LEU A 61 7.02 -10.30 4.53
N LEU A 62 8.25 -10.83 4.39
CA LEU A 62 9.09 -10.59 3.22
C LEU A 62 8.98 -11.69 2.15
N GLU A 63 8.57 -12.91 2.54
CA GLU A 63 8.38 -14.06 1.66
C GLU A 63 6.95 -14.63 1.76
N PRO A 64 5.92 -13.79 1.65
CA PRO A 64 4.54 -14.23 1.80
C PRO A 64 4.05 -14.99 0.57
N ARG A 65 3.06 -15.86 0.79
CA ARG A 65 2.25 -16.41 -0.29
C ARG A 65 1.23 -15.39 -0.79
N VAL A 66 0.64 -14.63 0.14
CA VAL A 66 -0.26 -13.52 -0.15
C VAL A 66 0.22 -12.30 0.62
N ARG A 67 0.34 -11.16 -0.03
CA ARG A 67 0.65 -9.90 0.63
C ARG A 67 -0.49 -8.90 0.53
N VAL A 68 -0.57 -8.04 1.52
CA VAL A 68 -1.49 -6.90 1.57
C VAL A 68 -0.68 -5.63 1.68
N GLU A 69 -0.96 -4.68 0.82
CA GLU A 69 -0.34 -3.36 0.77
C GLU A 69 -1.42 -2.30 1.01
N VAL A 70 -1.22 -1.42 1.97
CA VAL A 70 -2.15 -0.33 2.27
C VAL A 70 -1.39 0.97 2.27
N HIS A 71 -1.76 1.85 1.35
CA HIS A 71 -1.20 3.19 1.25
C HIS A 71 -2.30 4.22 1.10
N GLY A 72 -2.17 5.32 1.80
CA GLY A 72 -3.13 6.41 1.72
C GLY A 72 -2.68 7.63 2.49
N ALA A 73 -3.42 8.72 2.31
CA ALA A 73 -3.18 9.95 3.02
C ALA A 73 -4.48 10.47 3.64
N TYR A 74 -4.37 11.12 4.77
CA TYR A 74 -5.51 11.62 5.52
C TYR A 74 -5.14 12.89 6.30
N ASP A 75 -6.15 13.47 6.96
CA ASP A 75 -6.08 14.74 7.67
C ASP A 75 -6.07 15.96 6.74
N ARG A 76 -6.09 17.16 7.31
CA ARG A 76 -6.15 18.42 6.57
C ARG A 76 -4.93 18.55 5.65
N GLY A 77 -5.15 18.66 4.35
CA GLY A 77 -4.09 18.75 3.35
C GLY A 77 -3.38 17.43 3.06
N PHE A 78 -3.92 16.28 3.53
CA PHE A 78 -3.31 14.96 3.34
C PHE A 78 -1.88 14.86 3.90
N GLU A 79 -1.66 15.43 5.08
CA GLU A 79 -0.33 15.52 5.70
C GLU A 79 0.10 14.23 6.39
N ARG A 80 -0.84 13.39 6.78
CA ARG A 80 -0.56 12.13 7.44
C ARG A 80 -0.74 10.97 6.47
N VAL A 81 0.23 10.05 6.46
CA VAL A 81 0.26 8.93 5.53
C VAL A 81 0.06 7.62 6.26
N VAL A 82 -0.82 6.77 5.73
CA VAL A 82 -1.00 5.37 6.13
C VAL A 82 -0.05 4.51 5.33
N ARG A 83 0.78 3.72 6.01
CA ARG A 83 1.68 2.75 5.40
C ARG A 83 1.58 1.43 6.16
N ILE A 84 1.01 0.44 5.51
CA ILE A 84 0.87 -0.90 6.08
C ILE A 84 1.31 -1.92 5.04
N HIS A 85 2.17 -2.83 5.45
CA HIS A 85 2.53 -4.01 4.67
C HIS A 85 2.24 -5.25 5.49
N ALA A 86 1.61 -6.26 4.88
CA ALA A 86 1.36 -7.51 5.58
C ALA A 86 1.60 -8.72 4.67
N GLY A 87 1.97 -9.82 5.28
CA GLY A 87 2.20 -11.10 4.63
C GLY A 87 1.45 -12.24 5.30
N ILE A 88 1.05 -13.23 4.49
CA ILE A 88 0.44 -14.49 4.94
C ILE A 88 1.28 -15.64 4.37
N THR A 89 1.68 -16.56 5.24
CA THR A 89 2.38 -17.80 4.87
C THR A 89 1.89 -18.94 5.74
N GLY A 90 1.26 -19.95 5.13
CA GLY A 90 0.70 -21.08 5.87
C GLY A 90 -0.35 -20.63 6.89
N GLN A 91 -0.10 -20.92 8.17
CA GLN A 91 -1.00 -20.59 9.29
C GLN A 91 -0.59 -19.31 10.03
N SER A 92 0.33 -18.54 9.48
CA SER A 92 0.84 -17.32 10.10
C SER A 92 0.63 -16.10 9.20
N ALA A 93 0.31 -14.98 9.83
CA ALA A 93 0.30 -13.68 9.19
C ALA A 93 1.13 -12.68 10.01
N THR A 94 1.81 -11.78 9.32
CA THR A 94 2.56 -10.67 9.94
C THR A 94 2.13 -9.37 9.32
N LEU A 95 1.88 -8.38 10.17
CA LEU A 95 1.48 -7.02 9.85
C LEU A 95 2.59 -6.06 10.28
N ALA A 96 3.07 -5.24 9.36
CA ALA A 96 3.96 -4.11 9.62
C ALA A 96 3.19 -2.81 9.44
N VAL A 97 3.04 -2.04 10.49
CA VAL A 97 2.39 -0.73 10.49
C VAL A 97 3.45 0.33 10.74
N GLN A 98 3.60 1.25 9.82
CA GLN A 98 4.52 2.35 9.98
C GLN A 98 3.80 3.58 10.52
N ALA A 99 4.29 4.11 11.64
CA ALA A 99 3.80 5.36 12.21
C ALA A 99 4.08 6.53 11.25
N PRO A 100 3.27 7.59 11.25
CA PRO A 100 3.62 8.82 10.54
C PRO A 100 4.99 9.34 10.98
N GLY A 101 5.78 9.81 10.04
CA GLY A 101 7.06 10.45 10.29
C GLY A 101 6.91 11.96 10.47
N SER A 102 8.05 12.65 10.51
CA SER A 102 8.11 14.11 10.53
C SER A 102 7.71 14.75 9.19
N THR A 103 7.80 14.01 8.11
CA THR A 103 7.42 14.43 6.75
C THR A 103 6.52 13.39 6.09
N LYS A 104 5.88 13.76 4.98
CA LYS A 104 5.03 12.85 4.20
C LYS A 104 5.82 11.73 3.52
N GLU A 105 7.04 12.04 3.11
CA GLU A 105 7.90 11.17 2.31
C GLU A 105 8.38 9.97 3.13
N TYR A 106 8.62 10.17 4.42
CA TYR A 106 9.20 9.15 5.29
C TYR A 106 8.31 8.87 6.49
N GLY A 107 8.23 7.61 6.85
CA GLY A 107 7.51 7.18 8.04
C GLY A 107 8.41 7.14 9.28
N GLY A 108 7.76 7.08 10.43
CA GLY A 108 8.39 6.86 11.73
C GLY A 108 8.65 5.38 12.02
N ASP A 109 8.46 5.00 13.27
CA ASP A 109 8.68 3.65 13.75
C ASP A 109 7.76 2.62 13.10
N ILE A 110 8.28 1.41 12.96
CA ILE A 110 7.55 0.27 12.38
C ILE A 110 7.20 -0.70 13.50
N HIS A 111 5.91 -0.95 13.65
CA HIS A 111 5.36 -1.92 14.59
C HIS A 111 5.03 -3.21 13.86
N LEU A 112 5.64 -4.32 14.32
CA LEU A 112 5.35 -5.65 13.81
C LEU A 112 4.36 -6.37 14.74
N GLN A 113 3.35 -7.00 14.15
CA GLN A 113 2.38 -7.82 14.85
C GLN A 113 2.19 -9.15 14.09
N THR A 114 2.20 -10.25 14.81
CA THR A 114 1.84 -11.56 14.29
C THR A 114 0.42 -11.92 14.67
N CYS A 115 -0.28 -12.65 13.81
CA CYS A 115 -1.64 -13.11 14.07
C CYS A 115 -1.98 -14.34 13.22
N ALA A 116 -3.14 -14.92 13.47
CA ALA A 116 -3.70 -15.91 12.58
C ALA A 116 -4.17 -15.26 11.25
N PRO A 117 -4.08 -15.96 10.11
CA PRO A 117 -4.47 -15.41 8.80
C PRO A 117 -5.91 -14.86 8.75
N HIS A 118 -6.86 -15.47 9.46
CA HIS A 118 -8.26 -15.02 9.47
C HIS A 118 -8.46 -13.70 10.25
N GLU A 119 -7.56 -13.34 11.15
CA GLU A 119 -7.60 -12.09 11.92
C GLU A 119 -6.98 -10.91 11.15
N LEU A 120 -6.15 -11.19 10.13
CA LEU A 120 -5.33 -10.15 9.47
C LEU A 120 -6.20 -9.00 8.94
N ALA A 121 -7.30 -9.30 8.26
CA ALA A 121 -8.15 -8.26 7.68
C ALA A 121 -8.70 -7.30 8.75
N ALA A 122 -9.17 -7.83 9.89
CA ALA A 122 -9.65 -7.01 11.00
C ALA A 122 -8.54 -6.13 11.59
N ARG A 123 -7.33 -6.69 11.75
CA ARG A 123 -6.17 -5.94 12.27
C ARG A 123 -5.72 -4.85 11.31
N VAL A 124 -5.70 -5.11 10.00
CA VAL A 124 -5.38 -4.10 8.98
C VAL A 124 -6.41 -2.96 9.02
N VAL A 125 -7.70 -3.28 9.06
CA VAL A 125 -8.77 -2.27 9.08
C VAL A 125 -8.74 -1.44 10.36
N ALA A 126 -8.40 -2.05 11.50
CA ALA A 126 -8.24 -1.33 12.78
C ALA A 126 -7.09 -0.32 12.78
N CYS A 127 -6.12 -0.45 11.85
CA CYS A 127 -5.01 0.50 11.68
C CYS A 127 -5.34 1.66 10.72
N LEU A 128 -6.50 1.64 10.05
CA LEU A 128 -6.93 2.77 9.22
C LEU A 128 -7.40 3.94 10.09
N PRO A 129 -7.31 5.18 9.58
CA PRO A 129 -7.87 6.34 10.29
C PRO A 129 -9.33 6.09 10.67
N PRO A 130 -9.76 6.44 11.89
CA PRO A 130 -11.13 6.27 12.31
C PRO A 130 -12.06 7.15 11.47
N CYS A 131 -13.10 6.55 10.89
CA CYS A 131 -14.10 7.24 10.09
C CYS A 131 -15.41 6.47 10.17
N ALA A 132 -16.53 7.19 10.34
CA ALA A 132 -17.85 6.61 10.27
C ALA A 132 -18.14 6.09 8.84
N PRO A 133 -19.05 5.13 8.65
CA PRO A 133 -19.49 4.76 7.30
C PRO A 133 -20.20 5.91 6.62
N GLY A 134 -20.10 5.99 5.29
CA GLY A 134 -20.82 6.96 4.47
C GLY A 134 -22.35 6.81 4.64
N ARG A 135 -23.06 7.92 4.52
CA ARG A 135 -24.51 8.01 4.81
C ARG A 135 -25.41 7.31 3.80
N PHE A 136 -24.91 7.02 2.59
CA PHE A 136 -25.72 6.26 1.64
C PHE A 136 -25.86 4.81 2.13
N ALA A 137 -27.12 4.42 2.33
CA ALA A 137 -27.43 3.10 2.89
C ALA A 137 -27.19 1.96 1.88
N THR A 138 -27.02 2.26 0.60
CA THR A 138 -26.98 1.25 -0.46
C THR A 138 -25.69 1.30 -1.27
N THR A 139 -25.25 0.12 -1.67
CA THR A 139 -24.17 -0.04 -2.65
C THR A 139 -24.67 0.36 -4.03
N VAL A 140 -23.89 1.17 -4.76
CA VAL A 140 -24.21 1.67 -6.10
C VAL A 140 -23.17 1.18 -7.09
N ARG A 141 -23.62 0.50 -8.16
CA ARG A 141 -22.75 0.17 -9.30
C ARG A 141 -22.79 1.32 -10.30
N GLY A 142 -21.64 1.73 -10.79
CA GLY A 142 -21.48 2.83 -11.73
C GLY A 142 -20.55 2.48 -12.87
N ALA A 143 -20.63 3.28 -13.92
CA ALA A 143 -19.67 3.31 -15.00
C ALA A 143 -18.85 4.62 -14.94
N ARG A 144 -17.65 4.59 -15.51
CA ARG A 144 -16.79 5.78 -15.63
C ARG A 144 -17.50 6.91 -16.39
N SER A 145 -18.30 6.56 -17.39
CA SER A 145 -19.12 7.49 -18.16
C SER A 145 -20.20 8.17 -17.33
N ASP A 146 -20.61 7.63 -16.18
CA ASP A 146 -21.58 8.23 -15.28
C ASP A 146 -21.00 9.45 -14.51
N ILE A 147 -19.66 9.51 -14.41
CA ILE A 147 -18.98 10.58 -13.66
C ILE A 147 -19.12 11.91 -14.40
N GLY A 148 -19.76 12.87 -13.75
CA GLY A 148 -19.96 14.19 -14.32
C GLY A 148 -21.25 14.35 -15.13
N GLN A 149 -21.98 13.27 -15.41
CA GLN A 149 -23.30 13.37 -16.03
C GLN A 149 -24.34 13.93 -15.06
N ILE A 150 -25.35 14.59 -15.62
CA ILE A 150 -26.51 15.08 -14.88
C ILE A 150 -27.70 14.22 -15.30
N GLU A 151 -28.26 13.51 -14.34
CA GLU A 151 -29.49 12.76 -14.52
C GLU A 151 -30.51 13.19 -13.49
N TYR A 152 -31.65 13.68 -13.92
CA TYR A 152 -32.73 14.02 -13.01
C TYR A 152 -33.59 12.79 -12.71
N SER A 153 -33.82 12.54 -11.43
CA SER A 153 -34.75 11.49 -11.03
C SER A 153 -36.16 11.81 -11.49
N ARG A 154 -36.83 10.85 -12.10
CA ARG A 154 -38.24 10.98 -12.50
C ARG A 154 -39.23 10.93 -11.31
N HIS A 155 -38.71 10.59 -10.12
CA HIS A 155 -39.52 10.45 -8.91
C HIS A 155 -39.16 11.56 -7.92
N PRO A 156 -40.12 12.40 -7.49
CA PRO A 156 -39.88 13.38 -6.46
C PRO A 156 -39.33 12.72 -5.18
N GLY A 157 -38.28 13.29 -4.61
CA GLY A 157 -37.67 12.80 -3.37
C GLY A 157 -36.74 11.59 -3.52
N ARG A 158 -36.50 11.07 -4.73
CA ARG A 158 -35.49 10.06 -4.99
C ARG A 158 -34.31 10.63 -5.75
N ILE A 159 -33.12 10.36 -5.26
CA ILE A 159 -31.86 10.72 -5.94
C ILE A 159 -31.57 9.64 -6.98
N SER A 160 -31.21 10.02 -8.21
CA SER A 160 -30.84 9.07 -9.26
C SER A 160 -29.54 8.35 -8.90
N ARG A 161 -29.28 7.20 -9.52
CA ARG A 161 -28.02 6.47 -9.36
C ARG A 161 -26.80 7.33 -9.75
N ILE A 162 -26.89 8.04 -10.86
CA ILE A 162 -25.84 8.92 -11.37
C ILE A 162 -25.63 10.08 -10.41
N GLU A 163 -26.67 10.66 -9.88
CA GLU A 163 -26.58 11.73 -8.89
C GLU A 163 -25.91 11.26 -7.59
N GLN A 164 -26.25 10.05 -7.09
CA GLN A 164 -25.59 9.46 -5.94
C GLN A 164 -24.08 9.30 -6.17
N ILE A 165 -23.68 8.76 -7.32
CA ILE A 165 -22.26 8.61 -7.70
C ILE A 165 -21.56 9.97 -7.68
N ASN A 166 -22.15 10.96 -8.34
CA ASN A 166 -21.57 12.30 -8.44
C ASN A 166 -21.50 13.01 -7.08
N GLN A 167 -22.50 12.83 -6.23
CA GLN A 167 -22.49 13.37 -4.87
C GLN A 167 -21.33 12.81 -4.03
N VAL A 168 -20.95 11.54 -4.20
CA VAL A 168 -19.79 10.96 -3.51
C VAL A 168 -18.50 11.42 -4.16
N LEU A 169 -18.36 11.26 -5.49
CA LEU A 169 -17.07 11.44 -6.17
C LEU A 169 -16.62 12.90 -6.27
N ARG A 170 -17.55 13.87 -6.22
CA ARG A 170 -17.24 15.30 -6.31
C ARG A 170 -17.01 16.00 -4.98
N ARG A 171 -17.28 15.35 -3.87
CA ARG A 171 -17.09 15.96 -2.54
C ARG A 171 -15.63 16.08 -2.16
N PRO A 172 -15.30 17.14 -1.40
CA PRO A 172 -13.98 17.23 -0.75
C PRO A 172 -13.72 16.02 0.15
N ARG A 173 -12.47 15.58 0.20
CA ARG A 173 -12.03 14.40 0.94
C ARG A 173 -11.11 14.80 2.07
N SER A 174 -11.23 14.13 3.20
CA SER A 174 -10.28 14.22 4.33
C SER A 174 -9.31 13.04 4.38
N GLY A 175 -9.57 11.99 3.62
CA GLY A 175 -8.72 10.84 3.52
C GLY A 175 -9.00 10.05 2.25
N VAL A 176 -7.93 9.48 1.69
CA VAL A 176 -7.99 8.57 0.53
C VAL A 176 -6.91 7.53 0.66
N GLY A 177 -7.15 6.36 0.10
CA GLY A 177 -6.10 5.36 -0.02
C GLY A 177 -6.55 4.12 -0.74
N GLU A 178 -5.61 3.21 -0.88
CA GLU A 178 -5.77 1.94 -1.58
C GLU A 178 -5.38 0.78 -0.66
N ILE A 179 -6.15 -0.28 -0.73
CA ILE A 179 -5.83 -1.58 -0.16
C ILE A 179 -5.67 -2.54 -1.32
N GLY A 180 -4.44 -3.00 -1.55
CA GLY A 180 -4.10 -3.97 -2.59
C GLY A 180 -3.75 -5.33 -2.00
N VAL A 181 -4.15 -6.40 -2.66
CA VAL A 181 -3.83 -7.79 -2.30
C VAL A 181 -3.18 -8.47 -3.49
N PHE A 182 -2.04 -9.10 -3.28
CA PHE A 182 -1.21 -9.66 -4.34
C PHE A 182 -0.70 -11.05 -3.98
N ALA A 183 -0.39 -11.86 -4.98
CA ALA A 183 0.31 -13.12 -4.80
C ALA A 183 1.82 -12.90 -4.67
N GLY A 184 2.44 -13.65 -3.77
CA GLY A 184 3.89 -13.67 -3.58
C GLY A 184 4.48 -12.40 -2.94
N PRO A 185 5.81 -12.36 -2.82
CA PRO A 185 6.53 -11.24 -2.23
C PRO A 185 6.51 -9.98 -3.13
N ALA A 186 6.74 -8.82 -2.53
CA ALA A 186 7.06 -7.61 -3.28
C ALA A 186 8.43 -7.76 -3.93
N VAL A 187 8.54 -7.42 -5.22
CA VAL A 187 9.80 -7.53 -5.96
C VAL A 187 10.70 -6.32 -5.71
N ASP A 188 10.07 -5.16 -5.60
CA ASP A 188 10.75 -3.90 -5.31
C ASP A 188 9.87 -3.02 -4.40
N SER A 189 10.35 -1.81 -4.09
CA SER A 189 9.63 -0.85 -3.25
C SER A 189 8.55 -0.07 -3.99
N ARG A 190 8.22 -0.44 -5.23
CA ARG A 190 7.21 0.26 -6.04
C ARG A 190 5.82 -0.34 -5.88
N PRO A 191 4.78 0.47 -6.09
CA PRO A 191 3.41 -0.05 -6.14
C PRO A 191 3.27 -1.09 -7.25
N THR A 192 2.69 -2.23 -6.92
CA THR A 192 2.38 -3.26 -7.92
C THR A 192 1.08 -2.90 -8.63
N GLY A 193 1.04 -3.04 -9.96
CA GLY A 193 -0.20 -2.82 -10.73
C GLY A 193 -1.24 -3.94 -10.53
N ASN A 194 -2.50 -3.63 -10.83
CA ASN A 194 -3.63 -4.57 -10.84
C ASN A 194 -3.83 -5.38 -9.54
N PRO A 195 -3.99 -4.75 -8.38
CA PRO A 195 -4.29 -5.45 -7.16
C PRO A 195 -5.70 -6.03 -7.18
N HIS A 196 -5.86 -7.19 -6.55
CA HIS A 196 -7.16 -7.59 -6.03
C HIS A 196 -7.45 -6.72 -4.80
N GLY A 197 -8.13 -5.59 -4.98
CA GLY A 197 -8.29 -4.65 -3.90
C GLY A 197 -9.35 -3.59 -4.16
N PHE A 198 -9.30 -2.55 -3.36
CA PHE A 198 -10.27 -1.45 -3.44
C PHE A 198 -9.66 -0.18 -2.82
N HIS A 199 -10.27 0.94 -3.13
CA HIS A 199 -9.90 2.22 -2.55
C HIS A 199 -10.89 2.62 -1.46
N TRP A 200 -10.44 3.43 -0.50
CA TRP A 200 -11.34 4.13 0.42
C TRP A 200 -11.26 5.63 0.23
N MET A 201 -12.35 6.30 0.54
CA MET A 201 -12.48 7.75 0.54
C MET A 201 -13.24 8.18 1.79
N ASP A 202 -12.66 9.08 2.56
CA ASP A 202 -13.30 9.71 3.71
C ASP A 202 -13.74 11.11 3.29
N LEU A 203 -15.03 11.40 3.36
CA LEU A 203 -15.62 12.63 2.83
C LEU A 203 -15.84 13.69 3.91
N LEU A 204 -15.60 14.94 3.56
CA LEU A 204 -15.91 16.12 4.36
C LEU A 204 -17.14 16.87 3.81
N PRO A 205 -17.76 17.73 4.63
CA PRO A 205 -17.91 17.63 6.08
C PRO A 205 -19.01 16.64 6.45
N GLN A 206 -18.92 15.98 7.59
CA GLN A 206 -20.00 15.22 8.22
C GLN A 206 -20.62 14.06 7.40
N ASP A 207 -19.95 13.58 6.39
CA ASP A 207 -20.27 12.32 5.77
C ASP A 207 -19.33 11.25 6.35
N GLY A 208 -18.99 10.21 5.62
CA GLY A 208 -18.18 9.13 6.14
C GLY A 208 -17.33 8.48 5.08
N ARG A 209 -16.86 7.28 5.40
CA ARG A 209 -16.05 6.46 4.51
C ARG A 209 -16.89 5.78 3.45
N TYR A 210 -16.41 5.83 2.23
CA TYR A 210 -16.88 5.04 1.10
C TYR A 210 -15.76 4.16 0.56
N LEU A 211 -16.14 3.00 0.04
CA LEU A 211 -15.26 2.09 -0.68
C LEU A 211 -15.54 2.17 -2.17
N LEU A 212 -14.50 2.30 -2.98
CA LEU A 212 -14.56 2.21 -4.43
C LEU A 212 -13.89 0.92 -4.87
N ILE A 213 -14.67 0.01 -5.41
CA ILE A 213 -14.23 -1.29 -5.92
C ILE A 213 -14.24 -1.22 -7.45
N LYS A 214 -13.09 -1.26 -8.08
CA LYS A 214 -12.97 -1.31 -9.54
C LYS A 214 -13.17 -2.75 -10.02
N HIS A 215 -14.01 -2.94 -11.04
CA HIS A 215 -14.23 -4.22 -11.71
C HIS A 215 -13.51 -4.28 -13.06
N SER A 216 -13.41 -3.13 -13.72
CA SER A 216 -12.67 -2.92 -14.96
C SER A 216 -12.18 -1.46 -15.03
N SER A 217 -11.60 -1.05 -16.16
CA SER A 217 -11.32 0.36 -16.44
C SER A 217 -12.59 1.21 -16.46
N GLU A 218 -13.73 0.61 -16.81
CA GLU A 218 -15.00 1.31 -17.06
C GLU A 218 -16.02 1.15 -15.93
N GLU A 219 -15.94 0.08 -15.14
CA GLU A 219 -16.97 -0.25 -14.16
C GLU A 219 -16.44 -0.25 -12.74
N PHE A 220 -17.23 0.28 -11.83
CA PHE A 220 -16.93 0.29 -10.40
C PHE A 220 -18.18 0.10 -9.53
N THR A 221 -17.94 -0.15 -8.26
CA THR A 221 -18.96 -0.15 -7.21
C THR A 221 -18.56 0.84 -6.11
N LEU A 222 -19.49 1.69 -5.70
CA LEU A 222 -19.39 2.51 -4.50
C LEU A 222 -20.22 1.85 -3.39
N ALA A 223 -19.62 1.68 -2.23
CA ALA A 223 -20.30 1.15 -1.04
C ALA A 223 -19.96 1.99 0.19
N PRO A 224 -20.88 2.13 1.18
CA PRO A 224 -20.51 2.70 2.47
C PRO A 224 -19.43 1.84 3.14
N GLY A 225 -18.39 2.50 3.64
CA GLY A 225 -17.19 1.84 4.17
C GLY A 225 -17.25 1.63 5.68
N SER A 226 -18.20 0.86 6.18
CA SER A 226 -18.14 0.44 7.58
C SER A 226 -16.90 -0.44 7.83
N PRO A 227 -16.42 -0.53 9.09
CA PRO A 227 -15.33 -1.44 9.43
C PRO A 227 -15.62 -2.89 8.98
N ASP A 228 -16.82 -3.39 9.24
CA ASP A 228 -17.22 -4.76 8.89
C ASP A 228 -17.24 -4.98 7.36
N GLU A 229 -17.77 -4.02 6.60
CA GLU A 229 -17.74 -4.08 5.14
C GLU A 229 -16.31 -4.09 4.62
N THR A 230 -15.46 -3.24 5.18
CA THR A 230 -14.05 -3.14 4.80
C THR A 230 -13.30 -4.45 5.10
N VAL A 231 -13.53 -5.03 6.28
CA VAL A 231 -12.99 -6.34 6.65
C VAL A 231 -13.45 -7.42 5.70
N ARG A 232 -14.76 -7.51 5.43
CA ARG A 232 -15.34 -8.49 4.52
C ARG A 232 -14.76 -8.40 3.12
N ARG A 233 -14.59 -7.18 2.59
CA ARG A 233 -13.98 -6.94 1.28
C ARG A 233 -12.51 -7.36 1.23
N LEU A 234 -11.75 -7.04 2.27
CA LEU A 234 -10.36 -7.44 2.36
C LEU A 234 -10.22 -8.96 2.47
N GLN A 235 -11.03 -9.62 3.29
CA GLN A 235 -11.07 -11.09 3.38
C GLN A 235 -11.40 -11.74 2.03
N HIS A 236 -12.37 -11.17 1.29
CA HIS A 236 -12.72 -11.65 -0.04
C HIS A 236 -11.54 -11.54 -1.01
N ALA A 237 -10.84 -10.38 -1.03
CA ALA A 237 -9.67 -10.16 -1.86
C ALA A 237 -8.51 -11.12 -1.52
N ILE A 238 -8.22 -11.32 -0.22
CA ILE A 238 -7.22 -12.29 0.26
C ILE A 238 -7.60 -13.71 -0.21
N GLY A 239 -8.86 -14.10 -0.04
CA GLY A 239 -9.37 -15.40 -0.49
C GLY A 239 -9.29 -15.59 -2.00
N ALA A 240 -9.53 -14.56 -2.80
CA ALA A 240 -9.40 -14.59 -4.25
C ALA A 240 -7.95 -14.86 -4.68
N VAL A 241 -7.00 -14.10 -4.12
CA VAL A 241 -5.56 -14.28 -4.39
C VAL A 241 -5.07 -15.64 -3.90
N HIS A 242 -5.53 -16.10 -2.74
CA HIS A 242 -5.12 -17.39 -2.18
C HIS A 242 -5.56 -18.58 -3.06
N ARG A 243 -6.72 -18.49 -3.71
CA ARG A 243 -7.25 -19.52 -4.63
C ARG A 243 -6.68 -19.42 -6.04
N ALA A 244 -6.14 -18.27 -6.43
CA ALA A 244 -5.50 -18.14 -7.73
C ALA A 244 -4.30 -19.10 -7.82
N PRO A 245 -4.09 -19.79 -8.98
CA PRO A 245 -2.88 -20.56 -9.16
C PRO A 245 -1.68 -19.64 -8.98
N SER A 246 -0.69 -20.09 -8.20
CA SER A 246 0.55 -19.33 -8.06
C SER A 246 1.07 -19.00 -9.45
N PRO A 247 1.42 -17.73 -9.75
CA PRO A 247 2.12 -17.44 -10.99
C PRO A 247 3.30 -18.38 -11.02
N GLN A 248 3.35 -19.26 -12.02
CA GLN A 248 4.51 -20.12 -12.22
C GLN A 248 5.71 -19.19 -12.17
N GLN A 249 6.66 -19.48 -11.27
CA GLN A 249 7.92 -18.77 -11.29
C GLN A 249 8.37 -18.79 -12.75
N PHE A 250 8.48 -17.61 -13.34
CA PHE A 250 9.03 -17.46 -14.67
C PHE A 250 10.47 -17.96 -14.56
N VAL A 251 10.66 -19.24 -14.82
CA VAL A 251 11.98 -19.81 -15.04
C VAL A 251 12.40 -19.22 -16.37
N PRO A 252 13.39 -18.32 -16.41
CA PRO A 252 13.89 -17.84 -17.68
C PRO A 252 14.29 -19.08 -18.47
N ARG A 253 13.65 -19.36 -19.59
CA ARG A 253 14.17 -20.31 -20.55
C ARG A 253 15.58 -19.88 -20.83
N GLU A 254 16.56 -20.71 -20.49
CA GLU A 254 17.94 -20.49 -20.84
C GLU A 254 17.98 -20.24 -22.36
N THR A 255 18.12 -18.98 -22.71
CA THR A 255 18.44 -18.60 -24.09
C THR A 255 19.85 -19.13 -24.32
N PRO A 256 20.11 -19.90 -25.41
CA PRO A 256 21.43 -20.40 -25.68
C PRO A 256 22.42 -19.23 -25.65
N GLN A 257 23.45 -19.35 -24.79
CA GLN A 257 24.46 -18.32 -24.57
C GLN A 257 25.17 -17.98 -25.87
N LEU A 258 24.83 -16.86 -26.48
CA LEU A 258 25.74 -16.14 -27.33
C LEU A 258 26.77 -15.48 -26.40
N ARG A 259 27.89 -16.18 -26.21
CA ARG A 259 29.10 -15.63 -25.58
C ARG A 259 29.52 -14.38 -26.38
N ARG A 260 29.13 -13.21 -25.91
CA ARG A 260 29.81 -11.96 -26.19
C ARG A 260 30.55 -11.56 -24.92
N GLU A 261 31.85 -11.70 -24.97
CA GLU A 261 32.76 -11.14 -23.99
C GLU A 261 32.56 -9.61 -23.97
N LEU A 262 31.94 -9.10 -22.90
CA LEU A 262 31.94 -7.69 -22.61
C LEU A 262 33.09 -7.41 -21.64
N PRO A 263 33.89 -6.34 -21.88
CA PRO A 263 34.97 -5.95 -21.00
C PRO A 263 34.42 -5.57 -19.61
N ALA A 264 35.16 -5.96 -18.58
CA ALA A 264 34.86 -5.66 -17.19
C ALA A 264 34.91 -4.13 -16.98
N GLN A 265 33.77 -3.46 -17.02
CA GLN A 265 33.62 -2.14 -16.46
C GLN A 265 32.93 -2.23 -15.11
N ALA A 266 33.62 -1.69 -14.12
CA ALA A 266 33.19 -1.61 -12.74
C ALA A 266 31.76 -1.06 -12.66
N SER A 267 30.85 -1.84 -12.03
CA SER A 267 29.50 -1.40 -11.70
C SER A 267 29.58 -0.35 -10.59
N ALA A 268 29.70 0.92 -10.97
CA ALA A 268 29.38 2.01 -10.08
C ALA A 268 27.88 1.89 -9.73
N ARG A 269 27.57 1.58 -8.48
CA ARG A 269 26.21 1.62 -7.95
C ARG A 269 25.66 3.03 -8.15
N ARG A 270 24.71 3.18 -9.07
CA ARG A 270 24.00 4.44 -9.27
C ARG A 270 23.10 4.67 -8.05
N VAL A 271 23.48 5.61 -7.22
CA VAL A 271 22.59 6.16 -6.19
C VAL A 271 21.55 6.99 -6.94
N LEU A 272 20.27 6.70 -6.78
CA LEU A 272 19.20 7.50 -7.36
C LEU A 272 19.32 8.92 -6.81
N SER A 273 19.24 9.92 -7.67
CA SER A 273 19.25 11.33 -7.29
C SER A 273 17.93 11.67 -6.56
N GLN A 274 17.95 12.72 -5.74
CA GLN A 274 16.74 13.21 -5.07
C GLN A 274 15.63 13.53 -6.08
N GLU A 275 15.98 14.05 -7.26
CA GLU A 275 15.06 14.33 -8.36
C GLU A 275 14.35 13.07 -8.90
N GLU A 276 15.05 11.92 -8.95
CA GLU A 276 14.45 10.66 -9.38
C GLU A 276 13.48 10.11 -8.32
N ILE A 277 13.75 10.36 -7.03
CA ILE A 277 12.87 9.99 -5.92
C ILE A 277 11.63 10.90 -5.93
N ASP A 278 11.81 12.21 -6.11
CA ASP A 278 10.72 13.18 -6.13
C ASP A 278 9.83 13.01 -7.37
N ALA A 279 10.39 12.60 -8.51
CA ALA A 279 9.63 12.25 -9.71
C ALA A 279 8.75 11.01 -9.52
N ASP A 280 9.20 9.99 -8.81
CA ASP A 280 8.39 8.82 -8.46
C ASP A 280 7.24 9.20 -7.51
N ASP A 281 7.47 10.12 -6.58
CA ASP A 281 6.44 10.62 -5.65
C ASP A 281 5.44 11.53 -6.35
N ALA A 282 5.88 12.41 -7.24
CA ALA A 282 5.02 13.24 -8.08
C ALA A 282 4.15 12.37 -9.00
N TYR A 283 4.71 11.34 -9.62
CA TYR A 283 3.97 10.36 -10.43
C TYR A 283 2.89 9.63 -9.61
N PHE A 284 3.19 9.27 -8.36
CA PHE A 284 2.24 8.61 -7.49
C PHE A 284 1.10 9.54 -7.05
N GLN A 285 1.43 10.80 -6.72
CA GLN A 285 0.42 11.82 -6.39
C GLN A 285 -0.45 12.17 -7.60
N GLU A 286 0.16 12.33 -8.76
CA GLU A 286 -0.54 12.59 -10.01
C GLU A 286 -1.42 11.40 -10.45
N ARG A 287 -0.95 10.17 -10.26
CA ARG A 287 -1.73 8.95 -10.48
C ARG A 287 -2.91 8.83 -9.50
N ASN A 288 -2.72 9.18 -8.21
CA ASN A 288 -3.80 9.21 -7.24
C ASN A 288 -4.81 10.33 -7.54
N GLN A 289 -4.36 11.49 -8.01
CA GLN A 289 -5.25 12.58 -8.42
C GLN A 289 -5.93 12.31 -9.77
N ARG A 290 -5.20 11.82 -10.76
CA ARG A 290 -5.73 11.49 -12.10
C ARG A 290 -6.43 10.13 -12.14
N GLY A 291 -5.99 9.16 -11.38
CA GLY A 291 -6.59 7.83 -11.30
C GLY A 291 -8.01 7.82 -10.75
N TRP A 292 -8.49 8.94 -10.22
CA TRP A 292 -9.86 9.16 -9.77
C TRP A 292 -10.74 9.84 -10.82
N LEU A 293 -10.14 10.47 -11.83
CA LEU A 293 -10.81 11.22 -12.89
C LEU A 293 -10.47 10.70 -14.29
N ALA A 294 -9.44 9.85 -14.41
CA ALA A 294 -9.02 9.27 -15.70
C ALA A 294 -9.56 7.86 -15.97
#